data_8b06a49ddfb99079a432e4f1d867d671
#
_entry.id   8b06a49ddfb99079a432e4f1d867d671
#
_cell.length_a   1.000
_cell.length_b   1.000
_cell.length_c   1.000
_cell.angle_alpha   90.00
_cell.angle_beta   90.00
_cell.angle_gamma   90.00
#
_symmetry.space_group_name_H-M   'P 1'
#
loop_
_entity.id
_entity.type
_entity.pdbx_description
1 polymer ?
#
loop_
_entity_poly.entity_id
_entity_poly.type
_entity_poly.pdbx_seq_one_letter_code
_entity_poly.pdbx_strand_id
1 'polypeptide(L)'
;MTQTQSAAISTRLNWLRAGVLGANDGIISTAGLVVGVAGATTSRPEILTAGVAGLLAGSLSMAVGEYVSVSSQRDSERAALDLERRELAEDPQAELAELTDLLADRGLSRDVAREAAEQLTARDALRAHARVELGIEPDELANPWHAALASLVAFTVGALLPLLAIVLPGASVRVPVTVAAVLAALTLCGVVSARLGGAPVPRAVLRNVLGGALAMAVTYAVGTWLGSA
;
A
#
# COMPACT_ATOMS: atom_id res chain seq x y z
N MET A 1 -6.04 20.87 15.92
CA MET A 1 -4.88 20.26 15.23
C MET A 1 -4.50 21.19 14.11
N THR A 2 -3.25 21.56 13.98
CA THR A 2 -2.79 22.42 12.86
C THR A 2 -2.82 21.62 11.56
N GLN A 3 -3.09 22.26 10.40
CA GLN A 3 -3.13 21.65 9.07
C GLN A 3 -1.88 20.81 8.76
N THR A 4 -0.70 21.29 9.18
CA THR A 4 0.57 20.56 9.11
C THR A 4 0.57 19.22 9.86
N GLN A 5 -0.20 19.10 10.94
CA GLN A 5 -0.32 17.82 11.67
C GLN A 5 -1.22 16.83 10.94
N SER A 6 -2.30 17.28 10.29
CA SER A 6 -3.18 16.40 9.50
C SER A 6 -2.48 15.83 8.27
N ALA A 7 -1.75 16.65 7.51
CA ALA A 7 -1.00 16.22 6.34
C ALA A 7 0.15 15.25 6.70
N ALA A 8 0.90 15.57 7.77
CA ALA A 8 1.94 14.66 8.28
C ALA A 8 1.38 13.32 8.77
N ILE A 9 0.16 13.29 9.32
CA ILE A 9 -0.50 12.06 9.75
C ILE A 9 -0.96 11.25 8.54
N SER A 10 -1.56 11.87 7.52
CA SER A 10 -2.02 11.18 6.30
C SER A 10 -0.87 10.56 5.52
N THR A 11 0.22 11.30 5.31
CA THR A 11 1.44 10.81 4.66
C THR A 11 2.06 9.65 5.45
N ARG A 12 2.13 9.77 6.78
CA ARG A 12 2.66 8.72 7.66
C ARG A 12 1.78 7.46 7.64
N LEU A 13 0.46 7.60 7.62
CA LEU A 13 -0.47 6.47 7.55
C LEU A 13 -0.38 5.77 6.19
N ASN A 14 -0.21 6.51 5.09
CA ASN A 14 -0.03 5.93 3.75
C ASN A 14 1.28 5.15 3.67
N TRP A 15 2.36 5.66 4.21
CA TRP A 15 3.67 4.98 4.25
C TRP A 15 3.63 3.70 5.08
N LEU A 16 3.00 3.77 6.27
CA LEU A 16 2.82 2.60 7.14
C LEU A 16 1.94 1.55 6.49
N ARG A 17 0.87 1.96 5.79
CA ARG A 17 -0.01 1.06 5.05
C ARG A 17 0.75 0.34 3.93
N ALA A 18 1.52 1.07 3.12
CA ALA A 18 2.33 0.49 2.05
C ALA A 18 3.39 -0.48 2.61
N GLY A 19 4.05 -0.11 3.72
CA GLY A 19 5.01 -0.95 4.39
C GLY A 19 4.42 -2.25 4.94
N VAL A 20 3.26 -2.18 5.61
CA VAL A 20 2.57 -3.37 6.14
C VAL A 20 2.07 -4.26 5.01
N LEU A 21 1.51 -3.67 3.94
CA LEU A 21 1.04 -4.41 2.78
C LEU A 21 2.20 -5.12 2.08
N GLY A 22 3.31 -4.40 1.84
CA GLY A 22 4.50 -4.96 1.22
C GLY A 22 5.12 -6.11 2.03
N ALA A 23 5.26 -5.93 3.33
CA ALA A 23 5.79 -6.97 4.21
C ALA A 23 4.87 -8.20 4.25
N ASN A 24 3.56 -8.02 4.35
CA ASN A 24 2.59 -9.11 4.35
C ASN A 24 2.61 -9.90 3.04
N ASP A 25 2.69 -9.20 1.91
CA ASP A 25 2.78 -9.83 0.59
C ASP A 25 4.10 -10.58 0.41
N GLY A 26 5.23 -10.00 0.83
CA GLY A 26 6.54 -10.66 0.82
C GLY A 26 6.56 -11.94 1.67
N ILE A 27 5.91 -11.94 2.85
CA ILE A 27 5.78 -13.12 3.69
C ILE A 27 4.96 -14.20 2.97
N ILE A 28 3.76 -13.88 2.50
CA ILE A 28 2.81 -14.86 1.95
C ILE A 28 3.32 -15.44 0.63
N SER A 29 3.73 -14.58 -0.31
CA SER A 29 4.14 -14.99 -1.65
C SER A 29 5.43 -15.85 -1.61
N THR A 30 6.43 -15.41 -0.84
CA THR A 30 7.67 -16.19 -0.70
C THR A 30 7.44 -17.48 0.08
N ALA A 31 6.63 -17.46 1.16
CA ALA A 31 6.27 -18.68 1.89
C ALA A 31 5.57 -19.69 0.98
N GLY A 32 4.57 -19.25 0.22
CA GLY A 32 3.86 -20.10 -0.74
C GLY A 32 4.82 -20.71 -1.76
N LEU A 33 5.72 -19.89 -2.32
CA LEU A 33 6.70 -20.36 -3.29
C LEU A 33 7.66 -21.41 -2.69
N VAL A 34 8.32 -21.08 -1.58
CA VAL A 34 9.36 -21.99 -1.02
C VAL A 34 8.77 -23.25 -0.39
N VAL A 35 7.56 -23.18 0.18
CA VAL A 35 6.84 -24.33 0.70
C VAL A 35 6.32 -25.20 -0.46
N GLY A 36 5.85 -24.59 -1.54
CA GLY A 36 5.45 -25.28 -2.76
C GLY A 36 6.62 -26.06 -3.38
N VAL A 37 7.77 -25.42 -3.58
CA VAL A 37 8.96 -26.08 -4.11
C VAL A 37 9.47 -27.17 -3.14
N ALA A 38 9.41 -26.94 -1.84
CA ALA A 38 9.78 -27.96 -0.83
C ALA A 38 8.83 -29.16 -0.82
N GLY A 39 7.61 -29.03 -1.33
CA GLY A 39 6.69 -30.16 -1.61
C GLY A 39 7.15 -31.03 -2.78
N ALA A 40 7.80 -30.42 -3.80
CA ALA A 40 8.28 -31.13 -4.99
C ALA A 40 9.69 -31.72 -4.82
N THR A 41 10.55 -31.09 -4.02
CA THR A 41 11.96 -31.52 -3.87
C THR A 41 12.48 -31.32 -2.44
N THR A 42 13.44 -32.16 -2.06
CA THR A 42 14.20 -31.99 -0.81
C THR A 42 15.55 -31.25 -1.01
N SER A 43 15.86 -30.88 -2.25
CA SER A 43 17.12 -30.23 -2.65
C SER A 43 17.15 -28.78 -2.10
N ARG A 44 18.05 -28.52 -1.16
CA ARG A 44 18.22 -27.16 -0.60
C ARG A 44 18.64 -26.12 -1.66
N PRO A 45 19.56 -26.42 -2.61
CA PRO A 45 19.91 -25.47 -3.68
C PRO A 45 18.72 -25.07 -4.55
N GLU A 46 17.84 -26.00 -4.90
CA GLU A 46 16.66 -25.71 -5.72
C GLU A 46 15.68 -24.80 -4.98
N ILE A 47 15.38 -25.12 -3.71
CA ILE A 47 14.50 -24.31 -2.86
C ILE A 47 15.09 -22.90 -2.67
N LEU A 48 16.40 -22.79 -2.41
CA LEU A 48 17.07 -21.49 -2.25
C LEU A 48 17.02 -20.68 -3.56
N THR A 49 17.34 -21.31 -4.69
CA THR A 49 17.33 -20.64 -6.00
C THR A 49 15.93 -20.13 -6.32
N ALA A 50 14.90 -20.94 -6.15
CA ALA A 50 13.52 -20.53 -6.36
C ALA A 50 13.11 -19.39 -5.40
N GLY A 51 13.46 -19.52 -4.12
CA GLY A 51 13.14 -18.50 -3.12
C GLY A 51 13.82 -17.17 -3.38
N VAL A 52 15.12 -17.16 -3.74
CA VAL A 52 15.85 -15.92 -4.08
C VAL A 52 15.30 -15.31 -5.38
N ALA A 53 15.05 -16.12 -6.40
CA ALA A 53 14.44 -15.64 -7.64
C ALA A 53 13.05 -15.03 -7.38
N GLY A 54 12.22 -15.69 -6.57
CA GLY A 54 10.90 -15.20 -6.19
C GLY A 54 10.95 -13.91 -5.37
N LEU A 55 11.89 -13.81 -4.42
CA LEU A 55 12.15 -12.60 -3.65
C LEU A 55 12.52 -11.42 -4.56
N LEU A 56 13.48 -11.61 -5.45
CA LEU A 56 13.92 -10.55 -6.38
C LEU A 56 12.80 -10.16 -7.36
N ALA A 57 12.16 -11.14 -7.98
CA ALA A 57 11.06 -10.87 -8.91
C ALA A 57 9.89 -10.16 -8.23
N GLY A 58 9.48 -10.64 -7.03
CA GLY A 58 8.39 -10.05 -6.27
C GLY A 58 8.71 -8.62 -5.79
N SER A 59 9.89 -8.39 -5.22
CA SER A 59 10.29 -7.06 -4.74
C SER A 59 10.39 -6.04 -5.86
N LEU A 60 10.96 -6.42 -7.02
CA LEU A 60 11.05 -5.54 -8.18
C LEU A 60 9.68 -5.29 -8.81
N SER A 61 8.85 -6.33 -8.97
CA SER A 61 7.49 -6.19 -9.51
C SER A 61 6.64 -5.26 -8.66
N MET A 62 6.70 -5.42 -7.33
CA MET A 62 5.97 -4.58 -6.39
C MET A 62 6.45 -3.13 -6.42
N ALA A 63 7.77 -2.91 -6.48
CA ALA A 63 8.36 -1.58 -6.59
C ALA A 63 7.95 -0.86 -7.89
N VAL A 64 8.00 -1.57 -9.02
CA VAL A 64 7.59 -1.03 -10.33
C VAL A 64 6.08 -0.76 -10.34
N GLY A 65 5.27 -1.68 -9.80
CA GLY A 65 3.82 -1.50 -9.70
C GLY A 65 3.44 -0.26 -8.89
N GLU A 66 4.09 -0.06 -7.74
CA GLU A 66 3.87 1.11 -6.89
C GLU A 66 4.35 2.41 -7.57
N TYR A 67 5.51 2.37 -8.22
CA TYR A 67 6.00 3.51 -9.00
C TYR A 67 5.00 3.94 -10.08
N VAL A 68 4.52 2.99 -10.89
CA VAL A 68 3.57 3.27 -11.97
C VAL A 68 2.25 3.79 -11.43
N SER A 69 1.72 3.16 -10.38
CA SER A 69 0.46 3.56 -9.75
C SER A 69 0.52 5.00 -9.22
N VAL A 70 1.55 5.32 -8.43
CA VAL A 70 1.72 6.66 -7.84
C VAL A 70 2.08 7.70 -8.90
N SER A 71 2.83 7.32 -9.96
CA SER A 71 3.09 8.22 -11.09
C SER A 71 1.81 8.58 -11.82
N SER A 72 0.97 7.58 -12.13
CA SER A 72 -0.31 7.80 -12.81
C SER A 72 -1.26 8.68 -11.99
N GLN A 73 -1.33 8.44 -10.68
CA GLN A 73 -2.10 9.30 -9.77
C GLN A 73 -1.59 10.74 -9.81
N ARG A 74 -0.28 10.94 -9.68
CA ARG A 74 0.36 12.26 -9.70
C ARG A 74 0.14 13.00 -11.03
N ASP A 75 0.19 12.26 -12.15
CA ASP A 75 -0.05 12.84 -13.47
C ASP A 75 -1.52 13.29 -13.63
N SER A 76 -2.47 12.50 -13.09
CA SER A 76 -3.89 12.87 -13.06
C SER A 76 -4.15 14.09 -12.17
N GLU A 77 -3.55 14.14 -10.98
CA GLU A 77 -3.65 15.29 -10.07
C GLU A 77 -3.08 16.57 -10.71
N ARG A 78 -1.94 16.47 -11.40
CA ARG A 78 -1.34 17.59 -12.14
C ARG A 78 -2.23 18.06 -13.27
N ALA A 79 -2.79 17.14 -14.06
CA ALA A 79 -3.69 17.47 -15.16
C ALA A 79 -4.95 18.19 -14.66
N ALA A 80 -5.52 17.76 -13.52
CA ALA A 80 -6.64 18.44 -12.88
C ALA A 80 -6.26 19.85 -12.41
N LEU A 81 -5.12 20.00 -11.73
CA LEU A 81 -4.63 21.33 -11.32
C LEU A 81 -4.30 22.26 -12.50
N ASP A 82 -3.84 21.73 -13.63
CA ASP A 82 -3.57 22.52 -14.83
C ASP A 82 -4.86 22.92 -15.56
N LEU A 83 -5.92 22.11 -15.47
CA LEU A 83 -7.26 22.48 -15.94
C LEU A 83 -7.82 23.62 -15.09
N GLU A 84 -7.81 23.45 -13.77
CA GLU A 84 -8.27 24.43 -12.79
C GLU A 84 -7.60 25.81 -12.95
N ARG A 85 -6.28 25.82 -13.19
CA ARG A 85 -5.55 27.07 -13.48
C ARG A 85 -6.06 27.79 -14.72
N ARG A 86 -6.49 27.04 -15.74
CA ARG A 86 -7.04 27.63 -16.95
C ARG A 86 -8.43 28.18 -16.73
N GLU A 87 -9.29 27.45 -16.04
CA GLU A 87 -10.66 27.87 -15.71
C GLU A 87 -10.65 29.13 -14.84
N LEU A 88 -9.83 29.16 -13.80
CA LEU A 88 -9.60 30.35 -12.97
C LEU A 88 -9.07 31.57 -13.75
N ALA A 89 -8.33 31.35 -14.84
CA ALA A 89 -7.82 32.44 -15.68
C ALA A 89 -8.85 32.89 -16.74
N GLU A 90 -9.70 31.98 -17.23
CA GLU A 90 -10.69 32.25 -18.28
C GLU A 90 -11.96 32.94 -17.72
N ASP A 91 -12.50 32.45 -16.61
CA ASP A 91 -13.69 33.03 -15.98
C ASP A 91 -13.61 33.01 -14.44
N PRO A 92 -12.86 33.95 -13.83
CA PRO A 92 -12.72 34.01 -12.36
C PRO A 92 -14.05 34.22 -11.62
N GLN A 93 -15.08 34.72 -12.30
CA GLN A 93 -16.38 34.95 -11.65
C GLN A 93 -17.23 33.70 -11.61
N ALA A 94 -17.20 32.90 -12.68
CA ALA A 94 -17.83 31.58 -12.68
C ALA A 94 -17.20 30.68 -11.61
N GLU A 95 -15.86 30.66 -11.52
CA GLU A 95 -15.11 29.90 -10.53
C GLU A 95 -15.43 30.32 -9.09
N LEU A 96 -15.57 31.63 -8.83
CA LEU A 96 -16.00 32.11 -7.51
C LEU A 96 -17.45 31.67 -7.18
N ALA A 97 -18.33 31.60 -8.18
CA ALA A 97 -19.67 31.11 -7.98
C ALA A 97 -19.69 29.60 -7.71
N GLU A 98 -18.87 28.83 -8.43
CA GLU A 98 -18.69 27.39 -8.21
C GLU A 98 -18.18 27.08 -6.82
N LEU A 99 -17.10 27.74 -6.38
CA LEU A 99 -16.58 27.58 -5.02
C LEU A 99 -17.63 27.92 -3.96
N THR A 100 -18.46 28.95 -4.21
CA THR A 100 -19.58 29.30 -3.34
C THR A 100 -20.59 28.17 -3.23
N ASP A 101 -21.00 27.58 -4.37
CA ASP A 101 -21.96 26.49 -4.41
C ASP A 101 -21.39 25.23 -3.73
N LEU A 102 -20.14 24.87 -3.98
CA LEU A 102 -19.44 23.76 -3.32
C LEU A 102 -19.36 23.92 -1.79
N LEU A 103 -19.15 25.14 -1.30
CA LEU A 103 -19.14 25.42 0.13
C LEU A 103 -20.55 25.39 0.74
N ALA A 104 -21.58 25.85 -0.01
CA ALA A 104 -22.97 25.76 0.42
C ALA A 104 -23.45 24.31 0.51
N ASP A 105 -23.07 23.45 -0.42
CA ASP A 105 -23.37 22.01 -0.41
C ASP A 105 -22.75 21.28 0.79
N ARG A 106 -21.70 21.86 1.38
CA ARG A 106 -21.10 21.37 2.65
C ARG A 106 -21.81 21.85 3.90
N GLY A 107 -22.95 22.54 3.74
CA GLY A 107 -23.84 22.92 4.85
C GLY A 107 -23.70 24.36 5.33
N LEU A 108 -22.98 25.22 4.61
CA LEU A 108 -22.95 26.66 4.89
C LEU A 108 -24.19 27.33 4.29
N SER A 109 -24.69 28.38 4.95
CA SER A 109 -25.68 29.24 4.29
C SER A 109 -25.03 29.95 3.09
N ARG A 110 -25.82 30.28 2.07
CA ARG A 110 -25.31 30.84 0.81
C ARG A 110 -24.52 32.14 1.02
N ASP A 111 -24.94 32.98 1.95
CA ASP A 111 -24.24 34.23 2.27
C ASP A 111 -22.86 33.96 2.92
N VAL A 112 -22.81 33.03 3.87
CA VAL A 112 -21.54 32.62 4.52
C VAL A 112 -20.62 31.90 3.55
N ALA A 113 -21.17 31.04 2.68
CA ALA A 113 -20.42 30.34 1.65
C ALA A 113 -19.76 31.31 0.67
N ARG A 114 -20.48 32.34 0.23
CA ARG A 114 -19.98 33.38 -0.66
C ARG A 114 -18.85 34.19 -0.01
N GLU A 115 -19.07 34.65 1.21
CA GLU A 115 -18.04 35.40 1.95
C GLU A 115 -16.77 34.55 2.16
N ALA A 116 -16.94 33.25 2.46
CA ALA A 116 -15.82 32.32 2.61
C ALA A 116 -15.09 32.10 1.27
N ALA A 117 -15.81 31.92 0.16
CA ALA A 117 -15.25 31.77 -1.18
C ALA A 117 -14.44 32.99 -1.59
N GLU A 118 -14.95 34.20 -1.38
CA GLU A 118 -14.25 35.47 -1.65
C GLU A 118 -12.94 35.58 -0.86
N GLN A 119 -12.97 35.24 0.44
CA GLN A 119 -11.78 35.27 1.29
C GLN A 119 -10.74 34.21 0.91
N LEU A 120 -11.18 32.99 0.56
CA LEU A 120 -10.30 31.91 0.13
C LEU A 120 -9.65 32.21 -1.22
N THR A 121 -10.44 32.69 -2.19
CA THR A 121 -9.97 33.11 -3.52
C THR A 121 -8.97 34.26 -3.44
N ALA A 122 -9.25 35.26 -2.62
CA ALA A 122 -8.32 36.39 -2.41
C ALA A 122 -6.97 35.97 -1.82
N ARG A 123 -6.92 34.85 -1.09
CA ARG A 123 -5.68 34.32 -0.51
C ARG A 123 -4.91 33.45 -1.50
N ASP A 124 -5.55 32.48 -2.13
CA ASP A 124 -4.99 31.54 -3.10
C ASP A 124 -6.13 30.78 -3.76
N ALA A 125 -6.58 31.26 -4.93
CA ALA A 125 -7.72 30.69 -5.66
C ALA A 125 -7.50 29.23 -6.02
N LEU A 126 -6.34 28.90 -6.63
CA LEU A 126 -6.02 27.53 -7.04
C LEU A 126 -6.01 26.57 -5.85
N ARG A 127 -5.43 26.96 -4.73
CA ARG A 127 -5.41 26.14 -3.53
C ARG A 127 -6.81 25.95 -2.94
N ALA A 128 -7.66 26.98 -3.01
CA ALA A 128 -9.04 26.90 -2.53
C ALA A 128 -9.83 25.85 -3.30
N HIS A 129 -9.82 25.91 -4.62
CA HIS A 129 -10.49 24.96 -5.51
C HIS A 129 -9.87 23.56 -5.38
N ALA A 130 -8.53 23.43 -5.47
CA ALA A 130 -7.85 22.15 -5.33
C ALA A 130 -8.26 21.40 -4.05
N ARG A 131 -8.44 22.09 -2.93
CA ARG A 131 -8.85 21.48 -1.66
C ARG A 131 -10.35 21.22 -1.57
N VAL A 132 -11.16 22.17 -2.04
CA VAL A 132 -12.61 22.12 -1.86
C VAL A 132 -13.25 21.24 -2.91
N GLU A 133 -12.85 21.34 -4.16
CA GLU A 133 -13.39 20.63 -5.30
C GLU A 133 -12.67 19.30 -5.53
N LEU A 134 -11.37 19.36 -5.76
CA LEU A 134 -10.58 18.19 -6.18
C LEU A 134 -10.09 17.32 -5.02
N GLY A 135 -10.08 17.83 -3.79
CA GLY A 135 -9.54 17.14 -2.64
C GLY A 135 -8.01 16.97 -2.69
N ILE A 136 -7.33 17.80 -3.48
CA ILE A 136 -5.88 17.75 -3.73
C ILE A 136 -5.17 18.84 -2.90
N GLU A 137 -4.02 18.49 -2.32
CA GLU A 137 -3.09 19.47 -1.76
C GLU A 137 -1.97 19.74 -2.77
N PRO A 138 -1.96 20.90 -3.45
CA PRO A 138 -1.06 21.15 -4.60
C PRO A 138 0.43 21.02 -4.28
N ASP A 139 0.83 21.32 -3.05
CA ASP A 139 2.22 21.27 -2.61
C ASP A 139 2.68 19.90 -2.10
N GLU A 140 1.75 18.94 -1.94
CA GLU A 140 2.01 17.64 -1.30
C GLU A 140 1.72 16.43 -2.20
N LEU A 141 1.94 16.58 -3.50
CA LEU A 141 1.78 15.47 -4.43
C LEU A 141 2.73 14.30 -4.08
N ALA A 142 2.20 13.08 -4.13
CA ALA A 142 2.96 11.88 -3.78
C ALA A 142 4.22 11.71 -4.63
N ASN A 143 5.30 11.20 -4.02
CA ASN A 143 6.55 10.94 -4.70
C ASN A 143 6.63 9.45 -5.10
N PRO A 144 6.59 9.11 -6.42
CA PRO A 144 6.61 7.72 -6.88
C PRO A 144 7.86 6.94 -6.47
N TRP A 145 9.02 7.60 -6.43
CA TRP A 145 10.28 6.94 -6.04
C TRP A 145 10.31 6.55 -4.57
N HIS A 146 9.76 7.41 -3.70
CA HIS A 146 9.66 7.08 -2.28
C HIS A 146 8.70 5.92 -2.05
N ALA A 147 7.56 5.90 -2.75
CA ALA A 147 6.60 4.81 -2.66
C ALA A 147 7.20 3.47 -3.17
N ALA A 148 7.85 3.49 -4.33
CA ALA A 148 8.52 2.33 -4.91
C ALA A 148 9.60 1.75 -3.99
N LEU A 149 10.47 2.60 -3.44
CA LEU A 149 11.54 2.16 -2.54
C LEU A 149 10.98 1.58 -1.23
N ALA A 150 9.96 2.22 -0.67
CA ALA A 150 9.29 1.72 0.53
C ALA A 150 8.69 0.33 0.31
N SER A 151 8.02 0.14 -0.82
CA SER A 151 7.42 -1.14 -1.23
C SER A 151 8.48 -2.22 -1.45
N LEU A 152 9.57 -1.90 -2.17
CA LEU A 152 10.70 -2.80 -2.38
C LEU A 152 11.31 -3.29 -1.07
N VAL A 153 11.62 -2.37 -0.15
CA VAL A 153 12.22 -2.70 1.15
C VAL A 153 11.25 -3.52 2.00
N ALA A 154 9.98 -3.11 2.07
CA ALA A 154 8.98 -3.80 2.86
C ALA A 154 8.75 -5.24 2.39
N PHE A 155 8.62 -5.46 1.08
CA PHE A 155 8.50 -6.79 0.50
C PHE A 155 9.74 -7.64 0.78
N THR A 156 10.93 -7.09 0.54
CA THR A 156 12.20 -7.81 0.76
C THR A 156 12.34 -8.26 2.21
N VAL A 157 12.07 -7.38 3.17
CA VAL A 157 12.12 -7.70 4.60
C VAL A 157 11.12 -8.80 4.96
N GLY A 158 9.90 -8.71 4.43
CA GLY A 158 8.87 -9.74 4.62
C GLY A 158 9.29 -11.09 4.04
N ALA A 159 9.82 -11.10 2.82
CA ALA A 159 10.22 -12.31 2.09
C ALA A 159 11.44 -13.02 2.69
N LEU A 160 12.34 -12.28 3.34
CA LEU A 160 13.51 -12.88 4.01
C LEU A 160 13.12 -13.87 5.11
N LEU A 161 12.03 -13.63 5.84
CA LEU A 161 11.61 -14.50 6.93
C LEU A 161 11.30 -15.94 6.46
N PRO A 162 10.35 -16.17 5.52
CA PRO A 162 10.08 -17.52 5.02
C PRO A 162 11.28 -18.14 4.30
N LEU A 163 12.07 -17.35 3.57
CA LEU A 163 13.28 -17.83 2.91
C LEU A 163 14.30 -18.38 3.90
N LEU A 164 14.57 -17.67 4.98
CA LEU A 164 15.48 -18.13 6.03
C LEU A 164 14.89 -19.34 6.79
N ALA A 165 13.58 -19.29 7.08
CA ALA A 165 12.89 -20.36 7.79
C ALA A 165 12.87 -21.69 7.03
N ILE A 166 12.87 -21.67 5.68
CA ILE A 166 12.90 -22.90 4.86
C ILE A 166 14.33 -23.41 4.62
N VAL A 167 15.32 -22.53 4.55
CA VAL A 167 16.69 -22.89 4.16
C VAL A 167 17.56 -23.31 5.36
N LEU A 168 17.43 -22.65 6.52
CA LEU A 168 18.29 -22.87 7.67
C LEU A 168 18.07 -24.25 8.35
N PRO A 169 16.81 -24.73 8.57
CA PRO A 169 16.57 -26.00 9.24
C PRO A 169 16.94 -27.22 8.36
N GLY A 170 17.05 -28.37 9.02
CA GLY A 170 17.21 -29.67 8.34
C GLY A 170 15.98 -30.03 7.50
N ALA A 171 16.16 -30.95 6.53
CA ALA A 171 15.13 -31.31 5.57
C ALA A 171 13.81 -31.80 6.22
N SER A 172 13.90 -32.54 7.32
CA SER A 172 12.74 -33.14 8.00
C SER A 172 11.85 -32.13 8.72
N VAL A 173 12.38 -30.95 9.11
CA VAL A 173 11.66 -29.97 9.93
C VAL A 173 11.46 -28.61 9.23
N ARG A 174 12.05 -28.42 8.04
CA ARG A 174 12.01 -27.10 7.35
C ARG A 174 10.60 -26.60 7.07
N VAL A 175 9.72 -27.47 6.56
CA VAL A 175 8.34 -27.09 6.24
C VAL A 175 7.55 -26.71 7.49
N PRO A 176 7.45 -27.53 8.54
CA PRO A 176 6.72 -27.15 9.75
C PRO A 176 7.31 -25.92 10.44
N VAL A 177 8.65 -25.73 10.44
CA VAL A 177 9.29 -24.53 10.99
C VAL A 177 8.90 -23.29 10.19
N THR A 178 8.90 -23.39 8.86
CA THR A 178 8.49 -22.27 7.99
C THR A 178 7.03 -21.92 8.22
N VAL A 179 6.13 -22.89 8.24
CA VAL A 179 4.70 -22.66 8.50
C VAL A 179 4.50 -21.96 9.84
N ALA A 180 5.12 -22.45 10.91
CA ALA A 180 5.00 -21.83 12.23
C ALA A 180 5.54 -20.38 12.26
N ALA A 181 6.72 -20.14 11.67
CA ALA A 181 7.32 -18.80 11.60
C ALA A 181 6.45 -17.83 10.78
N VAL A 182 5.93 -18.28 9.65
CA VAL A 182 5.06 -17.47 8.78
C VAL A 182 3.74 -17.12 9.48
N LEU A 183 3.07 -18.09 10.12
CA LEU A 183 1.83 -17.83 10.84
C LEU A 183 2.03 -16.86 12.02
N ALA A 184 3.15 -16.97 12.73
CA ALA A 184 3.53 -16.01 13.77
C ALA A 184 3.74 -14.60 13.20
N ALA A 185 4.47 -14.47 12.08
CA ALA A 185 4.70 -13.20 11.42
C ALA A 185 3.41 -12.56 10.88
N LEU A 186 2.54 -13.36 10.27
CA LEU A 186 1.22 -12.88 9.80
C LEU A 186 0.31 -12.47 10.94
N THR A 187 0.39 -13.13 12.08
CA THR A 187 -0.28 -12.70 13.32
C THR A 187 0.22 -11.33 13.75
N LEU A 188 1.54 -11.14 13.79
CA LEU A 188 2.14 -9.85 14.13
C LEU A 188 1.73 -8.75 13.14
N CYS A 189 1.81 -9.02 11.83
CA CYS A 189 1.35 -8.08 10.79
C CYS A 189 -0.13 -7.73 10.96
N GLY A 190 -0.98 -8.71 11.27
CA GLY A 190 -2.39 -8.48 11.54
C GLY A 190 -2.64 -7.60 12.77
N VAL A 191 -1.90 -7.81 13.86
CA VAL A 191 -1.97 -6.97 15.07
C VAL A 191 -1.51 -5.54 14.77
N VAL A 192 -0.36 -5.38 14.10
CA VAL A 192 0.19 -4.06 13.77
C VAL A 192 -0.75 -3.30 12.84
N SER A 193 -1.20 -3.94 11.75
CA SER A 193 -2.14 -3.35 10.79
C SER A 193 -3.44 -2.90 11.47
N ALA A 194 -4.02 -3.75 12.33
CA ALA A 194 -5.25 -3.44 13.04
C ALA A 194 -5.08 -2.25 14.00
N ARG A 195 -3.98 -2.20 14.75
CA ARG A 195 -3.69 -1.09 15.67
C ARG A 195 -3.46 0.23 14.95
N LEU A 196 -2.78 0.21 13.80
CA LEU A 196 -2.53 1.39 12.98
C LEU A 196 -3.82 1.91 12.31
N GLY A 197 -4.70 0.99 11.88
CA GLY A 197 -5.95 1.33 11.20
C GLY A 197 -7.17 1.47 12.12
N GLY A 198 -7.02 1.31 13.45
CA GLY A 198 -8.15 1.35 14.40
C GLY A 198 -9.16 0.21 14.22
N ALA A 199 -8.76 -0.90 13.56
CA ALA A 199 -9.63 -2.02 13.24
C ALA A 199 -9.62 -3.10 14.34
N PRO A 200 -10.65 -3.98 14.40
CA PRO A 200 -10.68 -5.11 15.35
C PRO A 200 -9.53 -6.10 15.08
N VAL A 201 -8.60 -6.19 16.04
CA VAL A 201 -7.39 -7.04 15.94
C VAL A 201 -7.72 -8.50 15.60
N PRO A 202 -8.70 -9.20 16.23
CA PRO A 202 -8.96 -10.60 15.94
C PRO A 202 -9.33 -10.86 14.48
N ARG A 203 -10.12 -9.96 13.86
CA ARG A 203 -10.53 -10.09 12.45
C ARG A 203 -9.36 -9.91 11.49
N ALA A 204 -8.49 -8.94 11.75
CA ALA A 204 -7.30 -8.69 10.93
C ALA A 204 -6.31 -9.86 11.01
N VAL A 205 -6.03 -10.35 12.21
CA VAL A 205 -5.18 -11.52 12.44
C VAL A 205 -5.74 -12.75 11.74
N LEU A 206 -7.04 -13.06 11.95
CA LEU A 206 -7.67 -14.23 11.36
C LEU A 206 -7.57 -14.20 9.83
N ARG A 207 -7.86 -13.06 9.21
CA ARG A 207 -7.77 -12.89 7.75
C ARG A 207 -6.36 -13.15 7.22
N ASN A 208 -5.33 -12.58 7.86
CA ASN A 208 -3.95 -12.76 7.44
C ASN A 208 -3.48 -14.20 7.62
N VAL A 209 -3.76 -14.79 8.78
CA VAL A 209 -3.37 -16.18 9.10
C VAL A 209 -4.06 -17.19 8.18
N LEU A 210 -5.37 -17.05 7.97
CA LEU A 210 -6.11 -17.95 7.06
C LEU A 210 -5.63 -17.80 5.61
N GLY A 211 -5.40 -16.56 5.15
CA GLY A 211 -4.87 -16.31 3.80
C GLY A 211 -3.51 -16.96 3.58
N GLY A 212 -2.57 -16.76 4.51
CA GLY A 212 -1.23 -17.35 4.43
C GLY A 212 -1.24 -18.87 4.57
N ALA A 213 -2.04 -19.42 5.49
CA ALA A 213 -2.19 -20.86 5.65
C ALA A 213 -2.75 -21.51 4.37
N LEU A 214 -3.78 -20.91 3.77
CA LEU A 214 -4.36 -21.38 2.52
C LEU A 214 -3.36 -21.34 1.36
N ALA A 215 -2.64 -20.24 1.22
CA ALA A 215 -1.61 -20.10 0.19
C ALA A 215 -0.54 -21.19 0.30
N MET A 216 0.01 -21.41 1.50
CA MET A 216 1.01 -22.45 1.75
C MET A 216 0.42 -23.87 1.52
N ALA A 217 -0.81 -24.14 1.95
CA ALA A 217 -1.45 -25.43 1.77
C ALA A 217 -1.66 -25.77 0.29
N VAL A 218 -2.18 -24.81 -0.49
CA VAL A 218 -2.41 -24.98 -1.93
C VAL A 218 -1.09 -25.19 -2.66
N THR A 219 -0.10 -24.35 -2.41
CA THR A 219 1.20 -24.44 -3.11
C THR A 219 1.97 -25.72 -2.73
N TYR A 220 1.89 -26.15 -1.47
CA TYR A 220 2.48 -27.42 -1.03
C TYR A 220 1.79 -28.62 -1.70
N ALA A 221 0.46 -28.64 -1.77
CA ALA A 221 -0.28 -29.70 -2.45
C ALA A 221 0.06 -29.78 -3.94
N VAL A 222 0.16 -28.63 -4.62
CA VAL A 222 0.60 -28.58 -6.03
C VAL A 222 2.05 -29.06 -6.16
N GLY A 223 2.94 -28.63 -5.28
CA GLY A 223 4.34 -29.06 -5.29
C GLY A 223 4.49 -30.58 -5.11
N THR A 224 3.79 -31.15 -4.15
CA THR A 224 3.82 -32.61 -3.93
C THR A 224 3.25 -33.38 -5.12
N TRP A 225 2.20 -32.89 -5.73
CA TRP A 225 1.61 -33.51 -6.92
C TRP A 225 2.58 -33.49 -8.12
N LEU A 226 3.20 -32.37 -8.40
CA LEU A 226 4.18 -32.23 -9.48
C LEU A 226 5.48 -32.99 -9.21
N GLY A 227 5.92 -33.08 -7.95
CA GLY A 227 7.14 -33.80 -7.57
C GLY A 227 6.96 -35.33 -7.53
N SER A 228 5.69 -35.84 -7.60
CA SER A 228 5.37 -37.25 -7.67
C SER A 228 5.10 -37.76 -9.11
N ALA A 229 5.00 -36.85 -10.07
CA ALA A 229 4.79 -37.14 -11.50
C ALA A 229 6.13 -37.36 -12.22
#